data_03e5cd2912c4133424aed928f6b0f290
#
_entry.id   03e5cd2912c4133424aed928f6b0f290
#
_cell.length_a   1.000
_cell.length_b   1.000
_cell.length_c   1.000
_cell.angle_alpha   90.00
_cell.angle_beta   90.00
_cell.angle_gamma   90.00
#
_symmetry.space_group_name_H-M   'P 1'
#
loop_
_entity.id
_entity.type
_entity.pdbx_description
1 polymer ?
#
loop_
_entity_poly.entity_id
_entity_poly.type
_entity_poly.pdbx_seq_one_letter_code
_entity_poly.pdbx_strand_id
1 'polypeptide(L)'
;MNAIKGTNRMIWDDMRLYLTIFSSITLGLTAIYVAIGFLFDVSYSSQLFGPIYGGICTFGIAGLLTLYPVAIGMGSTRIQFMKSFYMMGACMVAGTMVILHVIYLIIHLLNTAGWLKVTLLQPGMLYSSRYLVLPYLWMDLMLGFLVLGLTVFLTVCWMRLGMRNFLFLLFGLGLVMSLVVAFGDMRQFTLWIAYQNRMLVFTVLGVIGGALLLSTYPMMKHAPLVRKSSKD
;
A
#
# COMPACT_ATOMS: atom_id res chain seq x y z
N MET A 1 7.09 -32.07 -8.35
CA MET A 1 7.45 -30.71 -7.89
C MET A 1 6.48 -30.30 -6.78
N ASN A 2 6.95 -29.82 -5.62
CA ASN A 2 6.06 -29.56 -4.48
C ASN A 2 5.19 -28.33 -4.84
N ALA A 3 3.87 -28.48 -4.90
CA ALA A 3 2.91 -27.41 -5.32
C ALA A 3 3.13 -26.09 -4.53
N ILE A 4 3.49 -26.19 -3.24
CA ILE A 4 3.81 -25.03 -2.39
C ILE A 4 5.02 -24.26 -2.94
N LYS A 5 6.08 -24.97 -3.35
CA LYS A 5 7.32 -24.35 -3.85
C LYS A 5 7.07 -23.66 -5.20
N GLY A 6 6.22 -24.24 -6.04
CA GLY A 6 5.79 -23.64 -7.31
C GLY A 6 4.97 -22.36 -7.08
N THR A 7 4.00 -22.38 -6.17
CA THR A 7 3.17 -21.21 -5.83
C THR A 7 4.01 -20.08 -5.25
N ASN A 8 4.92 -20.37 -4.32
CA ASN A 8 5.80 -19.35 -3.74
C ASN A 8 6.68 -18.70 -4.79
N ARG A 9 7.27 -19.49 -5.71
CA ARG A 9 8.10 -18.97 -6.78
C ARG A 9 7.31 -18.04 -7.71
N MET A 10 6.10 -18.46 -8.10
CA MET A 10 5.24 -17.65 -8.97
C MET A 10 4.88 -16.29 -8.33
N ILE A 11 4.48 -16.29 -7.04
CA ILE A 11 4.15 -15.04 -6.33
C ILE A 11 5.40 -14.18 -6.16
N TRP A 12 6.55 -14.79 -5.89
CA TRP A 12 7.84 -14.11 -5.77
C TRP A 12 8.27 -13.42 -7.08
N ASP A 13 8.14 -14.12 -8.20
CA ASP A 13 8.51 -13.58 -9.51
C ASP A 13 7.63 -12.36 -9.86
N ASP A 14 6.34 -12.43 -9.56
CA ASP A 14 5.38 -11.34 -9.77
C ASP A 14 5.66 -10.16 -8.80
N MET A 15 5.88 -10.44 -7.53
CA MET A 15 6.28 -9.43 -6.53
C MET A 15 7.55 -8.70 -6.96
N ARG A 16 8.57 -9.43 -7.40
CA ARG A 16 9.83 -8.86 -7.89
C ARG A 16 9.62 -7.95 -9.09
N LEU A 17 8.74 -8.33 -10.01
CA LEU A 17 8.41 -7.53 -11.19
C LEU A 17 7.79 -6.18 -10.77
N TYR A 18 6.76 -6.18 -9.93
CA TYR A 18 6.15 -4.93 -9.45
C TYR A 18 7.12 -4.09 -8.63
N LEU A 19 7.88 -4.71 -7.74
CA LEU A 19 8.89 -4.01 -6.96
C LEU A 19 9.92 -3.32 -7.88
N THR A 20 10.40 -4.01 -8.92
CA THR A 20 11.36 -3.44 -9.87
C THR A 20 10.75 -2.30 -10.67
N ILE A 21 9.55 -2.46 -11.22
CA ILE A 21 8.88 -1.42 -12.02
C ILE A 21 8.65 -0.16 -11.18
N PHE A 22 8.00 -0.29 -10.03
CA PHE A 22 7.63 0.87 -9.23
C PHE A 22 8.82 1.54 -8.55
N SER A 23 9.85 0.77 -8.17
CA SER A 23 11.13 1.33 -7.70
C SER A 23 11.86 2.09 -8.80
N SER A 24 11.87 1.58 -10.03
CA SER A 24 12.47 2.27 -11.18
C SER A 24 11.76 3.59 -11.50
N ILE A 25 10.42 3.60 -11.43
CA ILE A 25 9.63 4.84 -11.59
C ILE A 25 9.99 5.83 -10.48
N THR A 26 10.07 5.37 -9.23
CA THR A 26 10.42 6.23 -8.10
C THR A 26 11.82 6.80 -8.23
N LEU A 27 12.79 5.98 -8.64
CA LEU A 27 14.17 6.42 -8.90
C LEU A 27 14.22 7.43 -10.07
N GLY A 28 13.47 7.20 -11.14
CA GLY A 28 13.36 8.14 -12.26
C GLY A 28 12.80 9.50 -11.84
N LEU A 29 11.71 9.51 -11.06
CA LEU A 29 11.16 10.74 -10.50
C LEU A 29 12.15 11.43 -9.55
N THR A 30 12.86 10.66 -8.73
CA THR A 30 13.90 11.21 -7.84
C THR A 30 15.00 11.91 -8.64
N ALA A 31 15.48 11.26 -9.72
CA ALA A 31 16.49 11.83 -10.58
C ALA A 31 16.03 13.15 -11.23
N ILE A 32 14.77 13.21 -11.68
CA ILE A 32 14.16 14.43 -12.24
C ILE A 32 14.12 15.52 -11.16
N TYR A 33 13.67 15.22 -9.94
CA TYR A 33 13.59 16.20 -8.86
C TYR A 33 14.96 16.72 -8.44
N VAL A 34 15.96 15.84 -8.35
CA VAL A 34 17.35 16.23 -8.07
C VAL A 34 17.90 17.12 -9.18
N ALA A 35 17.66 16.76 -10.45
CA ALA A 35 18.11 17.56 -11.60
C ALA A 35 17.47 18.97 -11.61
N ILE A 36 16.17 19.07 -11.36
CA ILE A 36 15.48 20.38 -11.29
C ILE A 36 16.05 21.21 -10.13
N GLY A 37 16.21 20.64 -8.94
CA GLY A 37 16.76 21.34 -7.79
C GLY A 37 18.18 21.84 -8.00
N PHE A 38 19.00 21.05 -8.69
CA PHE A 38 20.39 21.39 -8.99
C PHE A 38 20.53 22.45 -10.12
N LEU A 39 19.73 22.32 -11.20
CA LEU A 39 19.84 23.19 -12.38
C LEU A 39 19.24 24.57 -12.15
N PHE A 40 18.15 24.66 -11.38
CA PHE A 40 17.40 25.90 -11.23
C PHE A 40 17.59 26.57 -9.87
N ASP A 41 18.34 25.97 -8.94
CA ASP A 41 18.53 26.44 -7.54
C ASP A 41 17.23 26.89 -6.86
N VAL A 42 16.12 26.18 -7.15
CA VAL A 42 14.79 26.50 -6.65
C VAL A 42 14.46 25.61 -5.47
N SER A 43 13.95 26.21 -4.38
CA SER A 43 13.36 25.43 -3.28
C SER A 43 11.94 25.00 -3.65
N TYR A 44 11.68 23.71 -3.69
CA TYR A 44 10.34 23.16 -3.95
C TYR A 44 10.06 21.93 -3.11
N SER A 45 8.78 21.64 -2.94
CA SER A 45 8.30 20.44 -2.25
C SER A 45 7.75 19.43 -3.23
N SER A 46 8.08 18.17 -3.06
CA SER A 46 7.66 17.08 -3.93
C SER A 46 7.28 15.80 -3.16
N GLN A 47 6.63 14.87 -3.84
CA GLN A 47 6.13 13.63 -3.27
C GLN A 47 6.67 12.43 -4.05
N LEU A 48 7.23 11.45 -3.34
CA LEU A 48 7.77 10.21 -3.95
C LEU A 48 6.98 8.96 -3.55
N PHE A 49 6.08 9.06 -2.59
CA PHE A 49 5.37 7.89 -2.06
C PHE A 49 4.29 7.34 -3.02
N GLY A 50 3.76 8.14 -3.95
CA GLY A 50 2.69 7.74 -4.85
C GLY A 50 2.96 6.46 -5.64
N PRO A 51 4.04 6.35 -6.41
CA PRO A 51 4.38 5.14 -7.15
C PRO A 51 4.58 3.92 -6.24
N ILE A 52 5.24 4.08 -5.12
CA ILE A 52 5.51 2.98 -4.16
C ILE A 52 4.20 2.39 -3.62
N TYR A 53 3.29 3.23 -3.14
CA TYR A 53 1.97 2.76 -2.69
C TYR A 53 1.13 2.20 -3.85
N GLY A 54 1.25 2.78 -5.05
CA GLY A 54 0.67 2.24 -6.27
C GLY A 54 1.15 0.82 -6.58
N GLY A 55 2.44 0.54 -6.37
CA GLY A 55 3.02 -0.80 -6.51
C GLY A 55 2.41 -1.82 -5.54
N ILE A 56 2.22 -1.43 -4.28
CA ILE A 56 1.55 -2.28 -3.26
C ILE A 56 0.10 -2.56 -3.67
N CYS A 57 -0.64 -1.55 -4.12
CA CYS A 57 -2.01 -1.72 -4.62
C CYS A 57 -2.06 -2.68 -5.80
N THR A 58 -1.20 -2.48 -6.79
CA THR A 58 -1.16 -3.30 -8.01
C THR A 58 -0.85 -4.75 -7.68
N PHE A 59 0.14 -5.01 -6.81
CA PHE A 59 0.45 -6.34 -6.31
C PHE A 59 -0.76 -6.99 -5.61
N GLY A 60 -1.45 -6.24 -4.73
CA GLY A 60 -2.64 -6.73 -4.04
C GLY A 60 -3.78 -7.14 -4.97
N ILE A 61 -4.04 -6.33 -6.01
CA ILE A 61 -5.09 -6.59 -7.00
C ILE A 61 -4.70 -7.75 -7.91
N ALA A 62 -3.53 -7.68 -8.53
CA ALA A 62 -3.05 -8.67 -9.49
C ALA A 62 -2.88 -10.05 -8.84
N GLY A 63 -2.37 -10.11 -7.62
CA GLY A 63 -2.22 -11.34 -6.87
C GLY A 63 -3.52 -12.13 -6.72
N LEU A 64 -4.63 -11.45 -6.52
CA LEU A 64 -5.94 -12.10 -6.37
C LEU A 64 -6.65 -12.32 -7.71
N LEU A 65 -6.55 -11.40 -8.66
CA LEU A 65 -7.27 -11.51 -9.92
C LEU A 65 -6.58 -12.39 -10.95
N THR A 66 -5.24 -12.41 -10.95
CA THR A 66 -4.46 -13.15 -11.95
C THR A 66 -3.75 -14.37 -11.37
N LEU A 67 -3.01 -14.22 -10.27
CA LEU A 67 -2.19 -15.31 -9.72
C LEU A 67 -3.04 -16.36 -9.00
N TYR A 68 -4.11 -15.96 -8.30
CA TYR A 68 -4.94 -16.90 -7.55
C TYR A 68 -5.58 -17.98 -8.45
N PRO A 69 -6.27 -17.64 -9.56
CA PRO A 69 -6.83 -18.66 -10.45
C PRO A 69 -5.76 -19.58 -11.06
N VAL A 70 -4.62 -19.03 -11.46
CA VAL A 70 -3.51 -19.78 -12.03
C VAL A 70 -2.91 -20.75 -11.00
N ALA A 71 -2.67 -20.30 -9.77
CA ALA A 71 -2.13 -21.15 -8.70
C ALA A 71 -3.05 -22.34 -8.38
N ILE A 72 -4.36 -22.09 -8.29
CA ILE A 72 -5.32 -23.16 -8.06
C ILE A 72 -5.38 -24.12 -9.25
N GLY A 73 -5.33 -23.61 -10.47
CA GLY A 73 -5.26 -24.45 -11.70
C GLY A 73 -4.01 -25.34 -11.75
N MET A 74 -2.91 -24.91 -11.16
CA MET A 74 -1.67 -25.70 -11.01
C MET A 74 -1.67 -26.65 -9.81
N GLY A 75 -2.80 -26.80 -9.10
CA GLY A 75 -2.95 -27.75 -7.97
C GLY A 75 -2.56 -27.20 -6.60
N SER A 76 -2.38 -25.87 -6.45
CA SER A 76 -2.23 -25.26 -5.14
C SER A 76 -3.57 -25.26 -4.38
N THR A 77 -3.53 -25.46 -3.07
CA THR A 77 -4.73 -25.28 -2.26
C THR A 77 -4.96 -23.79 -1.97
N ARG A 78 -6.23 -23.38 -1.78
CA ARG A 78 -6.59 -21.99 -1.44
C ARG A 78 -5.87 -21.50 -0.20
N ILE A 79 -5.75 -22.37 0.81
CA ILE A 79 -5.08 -22.06 2.08
C ILE A 79 -3.57 -21.82 1.86
N GLN A 80 -2.93 -22.67 1.06
CA GLN A 80 -1.50 -22.53 0.74
C GLN A 80 -1.24 -21.25 -0.02
N PHE A 81 -2.06 -20.95 -1.03
CA PHE A 81 -1.94 -19.71 -1.78
C PHE A 81 -2.06 -18.48 -0.86
N MET A 82 -3.11 -18.40 -0.03
CA MET A 82 -3.33 -17.25 0.85
C MET A 82 -2.20 -17.04 1.85
N LYS A 83 -1.67 -18.11 2.46
CA LYS A 83 -0.51 -18.01 3.36
C LYS A 83 0.72 -17.46 2.65
N SER A 84 1.03 -17.98 1.46
CA SER A 84 2.15 -17.51 0.63
C SER A 84 1.95 -16.06 0.20
N PHE A 85 0.75 -15.70 -0.20
CA PHE A 85 0.39 -14.36 -0.64
C PHE A 85 0.54 -13.32 0.49
N TYR A 86 0.08 -13.62 1.70
CA TYR A 86 0.25 -12.71 2.85
C TYR A 86 1.72 -12.53 3.22
N MET A 87 2.50 -13.61 3.24
CA MET A 87 3.93 -13.52 3.51
C MET A 87 4.64 -12.68 2.46
N MET A 88 4.38 -12.91 1.17
CA MET A 88 4.99 -12.13 0.09
C MET A 88 4.48 -10.68 0.07
N GLY A 89 3.21 -10.44 0.42
CA GLY A 89 2.66 -9.09 0.60
C GLY A 89 3.35 -8.31 1.70
N ALA A 90 3.62 -8.95 2.85
CA ALA A 90 4.41 -8.33 3.92
C ALA A 90 5.85 -8.03 3.47
N CYS A 91 6.49 -8.94 2.73
CA CYS A 91 7.80 -8.70 2.13
C CYS A 91 7.77 -7.56 1.10
N MET A 92 6.72 -7.46 0.31
CA MET A 92 6.53 -6.36 -0.66
C MET A 92 6.46 -5.01 0.07
N VAL A 93 5.63 -4.89 1.12
CA VAL A 93 5.53 -3.68 1.93
C VAL A 93 6.88 -3.33 2.55
N ALA A 94 7.52 -4.27 3.23
CA ALA A 94 8.83 -4.03 3.87
C ALA A 94 9.89 -3.60 2.86
N GLY A 95 10.00 -4.32 1.73
CA GLY A 95 10.98 -4.02 0.68
C GLY A 95 10.79 -2.66 0.05
N THR A 96 9.55 -2.30 -0.31
CA THR A 96 9.24 -1.00 -0.89
C THR A 96 9.50 0.15 0.08
N MET A 97 9.17 0.00 1.38
CA MET A 97 9.41 1.03 2.38
C MET A 97 10.90 1.22 2.66
N VAL A 98 11.68 0.15 2.68
CA VAL A 98 13.16 0.26 2.81
C VAL A 98 13.75 1.01 1.62
N ILE A 99 13.35 0.68 0.39
CA ILE A 99 13.83 1.39 -0.81
C ILE A 99 13.48 2.88 -0.74
N LEU A 100 12.24 3.22 -0.39
CA LEU A 100 11.78 4.60 -0.26
C LEU A 100 12.60 5.37 0.79
N HIS A 101 12.88 4.76 1.95
CA HIS A 101 13.66 5.38 3.01
C HIS A 101 15.13 5.56 2.66
N VAL A 102 15.72 4.66 1.88
CA VAL A 102 17.08 4.85 1.35
C VAL A 102 17.13 6.07 0.44
N ILE A 103 16.12 6.27 -0.42
CA ILE A 103 16.02 7.45 -1.28
C ILE A 103 15.88 8.72 -0.43
N TYR A 104 15.00 8.71 0.57
CA TYR A 104 14.80 9.85 1.47
C TYR A 104 16.07 10.20 2.25
N LEU A 105 16.80 9.20 2.72
CA LEU A 105 18.06 9.41 3.43
C LEU A 105 19.11 10.08 2.52
N ILE A 106 19.25 9.61 1.28
CA ILE A 106 20.17 10.19 0.31
C ILE A 106 19.83 11.66 0.05
N ILE A 107 18.56 11.99 -0.20
CA ILE A 107 18.13 13.37 -0.46
C ILE A 107 18.30 14.24 0.80
N HIS A 108 18.03 13.71 1.97
CA HIS A 108 18.26 14.43 3.23
C HIS A 108 19.75 14.76 3.42
N LEU A 109 20.66 13.83 3.13
CA LEU A 109 22.10 14.06 3.19
C LEU A 109 22.55 15.11 2.18
N LEU A 110 22.03 15.10 0.95
CA LEU A 110 22.34 16.10 -0.07
C LEU A 110 21.82 17.51 0.30
N ASN A 111 20.66 17.59 0.94
CA ASN A 111 20.12 18.84 1.46
C ASN A 111 20.96 19.39 2.63
N THR A 112 21.40 18.54 3.57
CA THR A 112 22.23 18.97 4.69
C THR A 112 23.64 19.38 4.26
N ALA A 113 24.15 18.81 3.17
CA ALA A 113 25.41 19.24 2.54
C ALA A 113 25.28 20.56 1.75
N GLY A 114 24.08 21.11 1.64
CA GLY A 114 23.82 22.37 0.91
C GLY A 114 23.78 22.23 -0.62
N TRP A 115 23.81 21.00 -1.14
CA TRP A 115 23.82 20.75 -2.59
C TRP A 115 22.41 20.82 -3.22
N LEU A 116 21.37 20.62 -2.42
CA LEU A 116 19.98 20.61 -2.85
C LEU A 116 19.11 21.43 -1.88
N LYS A 117 18.00 21.98 -2.40
CA LYS A 117 16.97 22.67 -1.60
C LYS A 117 15.59 22.02 -1.83
N VAL A 118 15.55 20.69 -1.88
CA VAL A 118 14.34 19.91 -2.17
C VAL A 118 13.72 19.36 -0.89
N THR A 119 12.49 19.74 -0.59
CA THR A 119 11.74 19.19 0.54
C THR A 119 10.84 18.05 0.05
N LEU A 120 11.13 16.82 0.50
CA LEU A 120 10.26 15.68 0.20
C LEU A 120 9.16 15.57 1.26
N LEU A 121 7.92 15.68 0.82
CA LEU A 121 6.76 15.46 1.68
C LEU A 121 6.67 13.98 2.04
N GLN A 122 6.62 13.70 3.34
CA GLN A 122 6.58 12.36 3.91
C GLN A 122 5.50 12.30 5.00
N PRO A 123 4.80 11.17 5.18
CA PRO A 123 3.87 11.00 6.30
C PRO A 123 4.51 11.26 7.67
N GLY A 124 5.79 10.91 7.81
CA GLY A 124 6.58 11.14 9.02
C GLY A 124 6.71 12.61 9.43
N MET A 125 6.59 13.57 8.50
CA MET A 125 6.61 15.01 8.81
C MET A 125 5.44 15.42 9.72
N LEU A 126 4.36 14.65 9.75
CA LEU A 126 3.29 14.85 10.71
C LEU A 126 3.72 14.59 12.14
N TYR A 127 4.75 13.77 12.35
CA TYR A 127 5.29 13.46 13.69
C TYR A 127 6.33 14.48 14.15
N SER A 128 7.28 14.81 13.30
CA SER A 128 8.38 15.73 13.62
C SER A 128 8.84 16.48 12.38
N SER A 129 9.23 17.74 12.53
CA SER A 129 9.87 18.52 11.46
C SER A 129 11.33 18.09 11.22
N ARG A 130 11.96 17.43 12.22
CA ARG A 130 13.32 16.87 12.09
C ARG A 130 13.21 15.45 11.56
N TYR A 131 13.96 15.14 10.50
CA TYR A 131 13.99 13.80 9.92
C TYR A 131 14.54 12.76 10.91
N LEU A 132 13.70 11.80 11.27
CA LEU A 132 14.00 10.69 12.17
C LEU A 132 13.73 9.39 11.41
N VAL A 133 14.80 8.65 11.07
CA VAL A 133 14.71 7.47 10.19
C VAL A 133 13.75 6.41 10.74
N LEU A 134 13.90 5.99 12.00
CA LEU A 134 13.12 4.91 12.58
C LEU A 134 11.61 5.24 12.72
N PRO A 135 11.20 6.39 13.32
CA PRO A 135 9.79 6.75 13.39
C PRO A 135 9.15 6.91 12.01
N TYR A 136 9.87 7.49 11.05
CA TYR A 136 9.36 7.69 9.69
C TYR A 136 9.17 6.37 8.96
N LEU A 137 10.16 5.47 9.04
CA LEU A 137 10.05 4.11 8.48
C LEU A 137 8.88 3.34 9.10
N TRP A 138 8.69 3.46 10.42
CA TRP A 138 7.58 2.82 11.10
C TRP A 138 6.21 3.31 10.59
N MET A 139 6.05 4.63 10.45
CA MET A 139 4.81 5.23 9.98
C MET A 139 4.49 4.81 8.54
N ASP A 140 5.49 4.86 7.65
CA ASP A 140 5.33 4.44 6.26
C ASP A 140 5.04 2.94 6.14
N LEU A 141 5.68 2.11 6.97
CA LEU A 141 5.42 0.68 7.01
C LEU A 141 3.98 0.38 7.47
N MET A 142 3.47 1.08 8.49
CA MET A 142 2.10 0.94 8.97
C MET A 142 1.09 1.38 7.90
N LEU A 143 1.36 2.48 7.19
CA LEU A 143 0.55 2.90 6.04
C LEU A 143 0.61 1.89 4.90
N GLY A 144 1.77 1.32 4.61
CA GLY A 144 1.92 0.26 3.62
C GLY A 144 1.05 -0.96 3.92
N PHE A 145 0.99 -1.38 5.19
CA PHE A 145 0.09 -2.46 5.62
C PHE A 145 -1.39 -2.07 5.50
N LEU A 146 -1.74 -0.83 5.82
CA LEU A 146 -3.11 -0.34 5.62
C LEU A 146 -3.50 -0.40 4.15
N VAL A 147 -2.65 0.10 3.26
CA VAL A 147 -2.89 0.12 1.81
C VAL A 147 -3.02 -1.30 1.27
N LEU A 148 -2.10 -2.21 1.63
CA LEU A 148 -2.17 -3.62 1.22
C LEU A 148 -3.46 -4.26 1.72
N GLY A 149 -3.77 -4.13 3.02
CA GLY A 149 -4.96 -4.76 3.63
C GLY A 149 -6.25 -4.25 3.02
N LEU A 150 -6.37 -2.95 2.82
CA LEU A 150 -7.56 -2.32 2.24
C LEU A 150 -7.74 -2.73 0.77
N THR A 151 -6.65 -2.72 -0.01
CA THR A 151 -6.68 -3.12 -1.42
C THR A 151 -7.07 -4.59 -1.59
N VAL A 152 -6.46 -5.49 -0.83
CA VAL A 152 -6.77 -6.92 -0.86
C VAL A 152 -8.21 -7.18 -0.40
N PHE A 153 -8.66 -6.52 0.67
CA PHE A 153 -10.02 -6.64 1.17
C PHE A 153 -11.05 -6.18 0.12
N LEU A 154 -10.88 -5.01 -0.48
CA LEU A 154 -11.77 -4.50 -1.52
C LEU A 154 -11.78 -5.41 -2.75
N THR A 155 -10.63 -5.95 -3.15
CA THR A 155 -10.53 -6.89 -4.28
C THR A 155 -11.31 -8.18 -3.99
N VAL A 156 -11.20 -8.72 -2.78
CA VAL A 156 -11.97 -9.91 -2.36
C VAL A 156 -13.47 -9.60 -2.32
N CYS A 157 -13.87 -8.45 -1.79
CA CYS A 157 -15.27 -8.01 -1.83
C CYS A 157 -15.78 -7.93 -3.27
N TRP A 158 -15.02 -7.35 -4.17
CA TRP A 158 -15.37 -7.29 -5.60
C TRP A 158 -15.51 -8.68 -6.22
N MET A 159 -14.56 -9.59 -5.95
CA MET A 159 -14.65 -10.98 -6.47
C MET A 159 -15.89 -11.71 -5.99
N ARG A 160 -16.34 -11.47 -4.77
CA ARG A 160 -17.50 -12.15 -4.16
C ARG A 160 -18.83 -11.54 -4.52
N LEU A 161 -18.94 -10.23 -4.45
CA LEU A 161 -20.20 -9.51 -4.67
C LEU A 161 -20.53 -9.33 -6.16
N GLY A 162 -19.51 -9.41 -7.02
CA GLY A 162 -19.62 -9.01 -8.41
C GLY A 162 -19.64 -7.48 -8.58
N MET A 163 -19.51 -7.01 -9.83
CA MET A 163 -19.31 -5.60 -10.14
C MET A 163 -20.48 -4.72 -9.65
N ARG A 164 -21.70 -5.12 -9.94
CA ARG A 164 -22.90 -4.35 -9.61
C ARG A 164 -23.06 -4.12 -8.12
N ASN A 165 -23.02 -5.19 -7.33
CA ASN A 165 -23.23 -5.12 -5.88
C ASN A 165 -22.06 -4.45 -5.17
N PHE A 166 -20.83 -4.61 -5.70
CA PHE A 166 -19.67 -3.92 -5.19
C PHE A 166 -19.75 -2.39 -5.40
N LEU A 167 -20.23 -1.94 -6.56
CA LEU A 167 -20.46 -0.52 -6.81
C LEU A 167 -21.54 0.07 -5.88
N PHE A 168 -22.64 -0.67 -5.64
CA PHE A 168 -23.63 -0.25 -4.65
C PHE A 168 -23.06 -0.13 -3.24
N LEU A 169 -22.19 -1.07 -2.84
CA LEU A 169 -21.49 -1.01 -1.56
C LEU A 169 -20.59 0.22 -1.47
N LEU A 170 -19.78 0.50 -2.50
CA LEU A 170 -18.92 1.69 -2.53
C LEU A 170 -19.74 2.98 -2.52
N PHE A 171 -20.82 3.05 -3.27
CA PHE A 171 -21.72 4.20 -3.28
C PHE A 171 -22.36 4.42 -1.90
N GLY A 172 -22.86 3.35 -1.28
CA GLY A 172 -23.42 3.41 0.08
C GLY A 172 -22.40 3.89 1.11
N LEU A 173 -21.16 3.37 1.07
CA LEU A 173 -20.08 3.85 1.94
C LEU A 173 -19.77 5.32 1.68
N GLY A 174 -19.73 5.75 0.41
CA GLY A 174 -19.51 7.14 0.04
C GLY A 174 -20.61 8.07 0.58
N LEU A 175 -21.87 7.65 0.50
CA LEU A 175 -22.99 8.39 1.11
C LEU A 175 -22.86 8.49 2.62
N VAL A 176 -22.59 7.39 3.31
CA VAL A 176 -22.41 7.40 4.77
C VAL A 176 -21.26 8.34 5.15
N MET A 177 -20.11 8.26 4.45
CA MET A 177 -18.97 9.15 4.71
C MET A 177 -19.32 10.61 4.43
N SER A 178 -20.06 10.92 3.39
CA SER A 178 -20.51 12.29 3.09
C SER A 178 -21.46 12.84 4.17
N LEU A 179 -22.36 11.99 4.69
CA LEU A 179 -23.23 12.37 5.80
C LEU A 179 -22.44 12.61 7.09
N VAL A 180 -21.46 11.75 7.40
CA VAL A 180 -20.56 11.96 8.56
C VAL A 180 -19.78 13.26 8.43
N VAL A 181 -19.30 13.60 7.24
CA VAL A 181 -18.62 14.89 7.01
C VAL A 181 -19.57 16.08 7.10
N ALA A 182 -20.80 15.94 6.59
CA ALA A 182 -21.78 17.03 6.58
C ALA A 182 -22.40 17.34 7.95
N PHE A 183 -22.66 16.31 8.75
CA PHE A 183 -23.35 16.43 10.05
C PHE A 183 -22.42 16.20 11.26
N GLY A 184 -21.24 15.63 11.05
CA GLY A 184 -20.25 15.41 12.10
C GLY A 184 -19.44 16.67 12.38
N ASP A 185 -19.07 16.89 13.65
CA ASP A 185 -18.12 17.95 14.01
C ASP A 185 -16.70 17.54 13.63
N MET A 186 -16.38 17.70 12.33
CA MET A 186 -15.07 17.36 11.78
C MET A 186 -13.94 18.17 12.41
N ARG A 187 -14.24 19.36 12.94
CA ARG A 187 -13.26 20.19 13.63
C ARG A 187 -12.84 19.53 14.95
N GLN A 188 -13.78 19.09 15.75
CA GLN A 188 -13.47 18.37 17.00
C GLN A 188 -12.75 17.06 16.74
N PHE A 189 -13.18 16.30 15.72
CA PHE A 189 -12.52 15.07 15.32
C PHE A 189 -11.07 15.30 14.87
N THR A 190 -10.83 16.33 14.05
CA THR A 190 -9.48 16.70 13.59
C THR A 190 -8.60 17.14 14.73
N LEU A 191 -9.12 17.96 15.66
CA LEU A 191 -8.42 18.37 16.86
C LEU A 191 -8.10 17.19 17.76
N TRP A 192 -9.05 16.28 17.97
CA TRP A 192 -8.83 15.07 18.76
C TRP A 192 -7.70 14.21 18.18
N ILE A 193 -7.68 13.97 16.85
CA ILE A 193 -6.57 13.26 16.18
C ILE A 193 -5.26 14.03 16.33
N ALA A 194 -5.28 15.36 16.23
CA ALA A 194 -4.07 16.19 16.33
C ALA A 194 -3.45 16.15 17.74
N TYR A 195 -4.26 15.96 18.78
CA TYR A 195 -3.80 15.82 20.18
C TYR A 195 -3.32 14.41 20.52
N GLN A 196 -3.66 13.39 19.70
CA GLN A 196 -3.19 12.03 19.93
C GLN A 196 -1.70 11.88 19.55
N ASN A 197 -1.05 10.91 20.20
CA ASN A 197 0.28 10.51 19.78
C ASN A 197 0.23 9.99 18.34
N ARG A 198 0.78 10.75 17.42
CA ARG A 198 0.73 10.47 15.96
C ARG A 198 1.28 9.09 15.62
N MET A 199 2.32 8.65 16.35
CA MET A 199 2.89 7.33 16.18
C MET A 199 1.87 6.22 16.53
N LEU A 200 1.06 6.44 17.57
CA LEU A 200 -0.02 5.54 17.95
C LEU A 200 -1.10 5.49 16.87
N VAL A 201 -1.51 6.64 16.32
CA VAL A 201 -2.51 6.72 15.24
C VAL A 201 -2.07 5.89 14.02
N PHE A 202 -0.83 6.06 13.56
CA PHE A 202 -0.31 5.28 12.44
C PHE A 202 -0.22 3.78 12.77
N THR A 203 0.17 3.42 13.99
CA THR A 203 0.18 2.02 14.43
C THR A 203 -1.22 1.40 14.39
N VAL A 204 -2.23 2.12 14.86
CA VAL A 204 -3.64 1.67 14.80
C VAL A 204 -4.09 1.48 13.35
N LEU A 205 -3.75 2.41 12.45
CA LEU A 205 -4.05 2.28 11.03
C LEU A 205 -3.39 1.02 10.42
N GLY A 206 -2.13 0.75 10.75
CA GLY A 206 -1.44 -0.46 10.30
C GLY A 206 -2.07 -1.74 10.83
N VAL A 207 -2.48 -1.75 12.12
CA VAL A 207 -3.21 -2.88 12.72
C VAL A 207 -4.56 -3.10 12.04
N ILE A 208 -5.30 -2.03 11.73
CA ILE A 208 -6.54 -2.12 10.94
C ILE A 208 -6.26 -2.76 9.57
N GLY A 209 -5.20 -2.31 8.87
CA GLY A 209 -4.78 -2.90 7.60
C GLY A 209 -4.47 -4.39 7.72
N GLY A 210 -3.72 -4.79 8.74
CA GLY A 210 -3.45 -6.19 9.06
C GLY A 210 -4.72 -7.00 9.34
N ALA A 211 -5.65 -6.45 10.12
CA ALA A 211 -6.93 -7.09 10.41
C ALA A 211 -7.80 -7.25 9.16
N LEU A 212 -7.86 -6.22 8.28
CA LEU A 212 -8.54 -6.32 6.99
C LEU A 212 -7.91 -7.41 6.12
N LEU A 213 -6.58 -7.47 6.03
CA LEU A 213 -5.86 -8.49 5.29
C LEU A 213 -6.22 -9.90 5.80
N LEU A 214 -6.18 -10.12 7.11
CA LEU A 214 -6.52 -11.40 7.72
C LEU A 214 -7.99 -11.76 7.56
N SER A 215 -8.91 -10.78 7.57
CA SER A 215 -10.34 -10.99 7.34
C SER A 215 -10.65 -11.54 5.95
N THR A 216 -9.76 -11.34 4.98
CA THR A 216 -9.91 -11.94 3.64
C THR A 216 -9.72 -13.46 3.62
N TYR A 217 -9.04 -14.03 4.61
CA TYR A 217 -8.80 -15.48 4.69
C TYR A 217 -10.09 -16.31 4.72
N PRO A 218 -11.03 -16.10 5.66
CA PRO A 218 -12.31 -16.82 5.65
C PRO A 218 -13.14 -16.53 4.41
N MET A 219 -13.02 -15.32 3.85
CA MET A 219 -13.71 -14.95 2.63
C MET A 219 -13.20 -15.74 1.42
N MET A 220 -11.90 -15.96 1.30
CA MET A 220 -11.29 -16.67 0.16
C MET A 220 -11.37 -18.20 0.29
N LYS A 221 -11.54 -18.75 1.49
CA LYS A 221 -11.70 -20.19 1.70
C LYS A 221 -12.82 -20.80 0.85
N HIS A 222 -13.90 -20.05 0.63
CA HIS A 222 -15.09 -20.46 -0.12
C HIS A 222 -15.35 -19.59 -1.37
N ALA A 223 -14.34 -18.85 -1.85
CA ALA A 223 -14.51 -17.98 -3.00
C ALA A 223 -14.69 -18.77 -4.30
N PRO A 224 -15.51 -18.30 -5.26
CA PRO A 224 -15.58 -18.88 -6.58
C PRO A 224 -14.26 -18.70 -7.33
N LEU A 225 -13.85 -19.68 -8.15
CA LEU A 225 -12.64 -19.62 -8.97
C LEU A 225 -12.83 -18.73 -10.20
N VAL A 226 -14.08 -18.62 -10.66
CA VAL A 226 -14.45 -17.81 -11.81
C VAL A 226 -15.33 -16.67 -11.33
N ARG A 227 -15.07 -15.48 -11.84
CA ARG A 227 -15.85 -14.29 -11.54
C ARG A 227 -17.31 -14.49 -11.91
N LYS A 228 -18.25 -14.21 -11.00
CA LYS A 228 -19.68 -14.20 -11.33
C LYS A 228 -19.91 -13.26 -12.51
N SER A 229 -20.37 -13.82 -13.63
CA SER A 229 -20.79 -13.01 -14.77
C SER A 229 -22.03 -12.21 -14.39
N SER A 230 -22.13 -10.97 -14.87
CA SER A 230 -23.29 -10.10 -14.60
C SER A 230 -24.57 -10.56 -15.32
N LYS A 231 -24.59 -11.77 -15.87
CA LYS A 231 -25.72 -12.34 -16.60
C LYS A 231 -26.55 -13.33 -15.78
N ASP A 232 -26.19 -13.62 -14.52
CA ASP A 232 -26.96 -14.45 -13.60
C ASP A 232 -27.66 -13.58 -12.54
#